data_8b7d5b464ae095fe2684a040ecb4c59b
#
_entry.id   8b7d5b464ae095fe2684a040ecb4c59b
#
_cell.length_a   1.000
_cell.length_b   1.000
_cell.length_c   1.000
_cell.angle_alpha   90.00
_cell.angle_beta   90.00
_cell.angle_gamma   90.00
#
_symmetry.space_group_name_H-M   'P 1'
#
loop_
_entity.id
_entity.type
_entity.pdbx_description
1 polymer ?
#
loop_
_entity_poly.entity_id
_entity_poly.type
_entity_poly.pdbx_seq_one_letter_code
_entity_poly.pdbx_strand_id
1 'polypeptide(L)'
;MKQFESEHYIFHFNEGSKAEKDIEYISSIQERCFRYICHILRVTPSFKIEYYLCDSPEMVGEIYGDNDPCNGFNVVPDKIYAVYNDEIQCIGFHEDAHLISYTINRPDNPAIREGLAMFFDKKWWKISNMDWTIHYLNNGKYISVDKLLDKETFFSYGCEITYPIMGAFTDWLISTYGTEKYLEMYKSQDPVSAISEIFRKTGKELNGEFVDYVGLFKIDERIFQPYKK
;
A
#
# COMPACT_ATOMS: atom_id res chain seq x y z
N MET A 1 -26.74 -8.01 -5.00
CA MET A 1 -25.50 -7.66 -5.72
C MET A 1 -25.33 -8.58 -6.90
N LYS A 2 -24.81 -8.08 -8.04
CA LYS A 2 -24.37 -8.88 -9.18
C LYS A 2 -22.97 -9.38 -8.96
N GLN A 3 -22.54 -10.39 -9.73
CA GLN A 3 -21.21 -10.96 -9.67
C GLN A 3 -20.59 -11.03 -11.06
N PHE A 4 -19.28 -10.88 -11.13
CA PHE A 4 -18.44 -11.14 -12.30
C PHE A 4 -17.21 -11.92 -11.84
N GLU A 5 -16.93 -13.05 -12.49
CA GLU A 5 -15.83 -13.91 -12.12
C GLU A 5 -14.71 -13.86 -13.18
N SER A 6 -13.47 -13.74 -12.72
CA SER A 6 -12.26 -13.84 -13.54
C SER A 6 -11.33 -14.95 -13.05
N GLU A 7 -10.10 -14.98 -13.51
CA GLU A 7 -9.15 -16.03 -13.15
C GLU A 7 -8.86 -16.05 -11.63
N HIS A 8 -8.62 -14.86 -11.04
CA HIS A 8 -8.20 -14.73 -9.64
C HIS A 8 -9.21 -13.97 -8.77
N TYR A 9 -10.33 -13.47 -9.33
CA TYR A 9 -11.31 -12.66 -8.59
C TYR A 9 -12.74 -13.12 -8.76
N ILE A 10 -13.56 -12.80 -7.75
CA ILE A 10 -15.00 -12.76 -7.78
C ILE A 10 -15.41 -11.33 -7.40
N PHE A 11 -15.81 -10.53 -8.38
CA PHE A 11 -16.25 -9.15 -8.15
C PHE A 11 -17.74 -9.12 -7.79
N HIS A 12 -18.08 -8.31 -6.77
CA HIS A 12 -19.43 -8.07 -6.31
C HIS A 12 -19.75 -6.58 -6.46
N PHE A 13 -20.88 -6.23 -7.08
CA PHE A 13 -21.26 -4.84 -7.33
C PHE A 13 -22.77 -4.67 -7.43
N ASN A 14 -23.24 -3.43 -7.29
CA ASN A 14 -24.66 -3.12 -7.41
C ASN A 14 -25.08 -3.00 -8.88
N GLU A 15 -26.33 -3.39 -9.16
CA GLU A 15 -26.94 -3.21 -10.48
C GLU A 15 -27.07 -1.72 -10.80
N GLY A 16 -26.71 -1.31 -12.03
CA GLY A 16 -26.71 0.08 -12.47
C GLY A 16 -25.54 0.93 -11.98
N SER A 17 -24.66 0.39 -11.12
CA SER A 17 -23.49 1.11 -10.58
C SER A 17 -22.45 1.48 -11.65
N LYS A 18 -21.51 2.34 -11.29
CA LYS A 18 -20.33 2.62 -12.10
C LYS A 18 -19.48 1.37 -12.27
N ALA A 19 -19.35 0.57 -11.20
CA ALA A 19 -18.62 -0.68 -11.23
C ALA A 19 -19.17 -1.68 -12.24
N GLU A 20 -20.50 -1.80 -12.35
CA GLU A 20 -21.12 -2.65 -13.39
C GLU A 20 -20.73 -2.24 -14.81
N LYS A 21 -20.73 -0.95 -15.08
CA LYS A 21 -20.38 -0.42 -16.42
C LYS A 21 -18.91 -0.67 -16.78
N ASP A 22 -18.04 -0.68 -15.79
CA ASP A 22 -16.59 -0.75 -15.98
C ASP A 22 -16.01 -2.12 -15.61
N ILE A 23 -16.82 -3.13 -15.35
CA ILE A 23 -16.37 -4.39 -14.72
C ILE A 23 -15.28 -5.11 -15.51
N GLU A 24 -15.34 -5.10 -16.84
CA GLU A 24 -14.29 -5.71 -17.67
C GLU A 24 -12.97 -4.96 -17.54
N TYR A 25 -13.01 -3.62 -17.48
CA TYR A 25 -11.83 -2.79 -17.24
C TYR A 25 -11.26 -3.04 -15.86
N ILE A 26 -12.09 -3.04 -14.81
CA ILE A 26 -11.70 -3.32 -13.41
C ILE A 26 -11.01 -4.68 -13.34
N SER A 27 -11.66 -5.71 -13.86
CA SER A 27 -11.12 -7.07 -13.88
C SER A 27 -9.76 -7.13 -14.58
N SER A 28 -9.64 -6.49 -15.75
CA SER A 28 -8.38 -6.44 -16.50
C SER A 28 -7.23 -5.76 -15.73
N ILE A 29 -7.54 -4.72 -14.94
CA ILE A 29 -6.54 -4.04 -14.09
C ILE A 29 -6.13 -4.95 -12.94
N GLN A 30 -7.12 -5.46 -12.17
CA GLN A 30 -6.84 -6.29 -10.98
C GLN A 30 -6.08 -7.57 -11.34
N GLU A 31 -6.43 -8.24 -12.42
CA GLU A 31 -5.70 -9.41 -12.91
C GLU A 31 -4.22 -9.10 -13.22
N ARG A 32 -3.92 -7.91 -13.73
CA ARG A 32 -2.53 -7.47 -13.95
C ARG A 32 -1.83 -7.17 -12.64
N CYS A 33 -2.51 -6.50 -11.71
CA CYS A 33 -1.98 -6.23 -10.37
C CYS A 33 -1.65 -7.53 -9.64
N PHE A 34 -2.58 -8.47 -9.60
CA PHE A 34 -2.40 -9.78 -8.98
C PHE A 34 -1.14 -10.51 -9.51
N ARG A 35 -1.06 -10.66 -10.84
CA ARG A 35 0.08 -11.32 -11.46
C ARG A 35 1.41 -10.61 -11.20
N TYR A 36 1.40 -9.28 -11.19
CA TYR A 36 2.61 -8.50 -10.89
C TYR A 36 3.05 -8.66 -9.44
N ILE A 37 2.12 -8.57 -8.47
CA ILE A 37 2.41 -8.79 -7.04
C ILE A 37 2.96 -10.21 -6.83
N CYS A 38 2.27 -11.21 -7.36
CA CYS A 38 2.70 -12.61 -7.25
C CYS A 38 4.10 -12.83 -7.83
N HIS A 39 4.42 -12.22 -8.97
CA HIS A 39 5.74 -12.29 -9.58
C HIS A 39 6.82 -11.69 -8.68
N ILE A 40 6.61 -10.49 -8.14
CA ILE A 40 7.58 -9.81 -7.26
C ILE A 40 7.75 -10.56 -5.94
N LEU A 41 6.65 -10.99 -5.32
CA LEU A 41 6.66 -11.67 -4.03
C LEU A 41 7.00 -13.17 -4.14
N ARG A 42 7.02 -13.72 -5.37
CA ARG A 42 7.29 -15.15 -5.66
C ARG A 42 6.31 -16.09 -4.93
N VAL A 43 5.04 -15.74 -4.98
CA VAL A 43 3.96 -16.51 -4.38
C VAL A 43 2.92 -16.94 -5.43
N THR A 44 2.16 -17.97 -5.08
CA THR A 44 1.03 -18.46 -5.89
C THR A 44 -0.14 -18.71 -4.94
N PRO A 45 -0.98 -17.71 -4.65
CA PRO A 45 -2.16 -17.90 -3.82
C PRO A 45 -3.10 -18.96 -4.41
N SER A 46 -3.71 -19.77 -3.56
CA SER A 46 -4.64 -20.83 -3.98
C SER A 46 -6.11 -20.44 -3.87
N PHE A 47 -6.39 -19.16 -3.54
CA PHE A 47 -7.73 -18.60 -3.39
C PHE A 47 -8.01 -17.55 -4.47
N LYS A 48 -9.29 -17.29 -4.72
CA LYS A 48 -9.74 -16.10 -5.44
C LYS A 48 -10.06 -15.00 -4.45
N ILE A 49 -9.78 -13.77 -4.83
CA ILE A 49 -10.15 -12.59 -4.03
C ILE A 49 -11.61 -12.23 -4.30
N GLU A 50 -12.41 -12.20 -3.25
CA GLU A 50 -13.75 -11.63 -3.29
C GLU A 50 -13.68 -10.10 -3.17
N TYR A 51 -13.91 -9.40 -4.29
CA TYR A 51 -13.74 -7.96 -4.38
C TYR A 51 -15.08 -7.25 -4.42
N TYR A 52 -15.45 -6.58 -3.33
CA TYR A 52 -16.70 -5.86 -3.17
C TYR A 52 -16.53 -4.40 -3.59
N LEU A 53 -17.09 -4.04 -4.74
CA LEU A 53 -17.05 -2.69 -5.30
C LEU A 53 -18.23 -1.88 -4.75
N CYS A 54 -17.94 -1.02 -3.76
CA CYS A 54 -18.91 -0.21 -3.05
C CYS A 54 -19.12 1.14 -3.73
N ASP A 55 -20.34 1.68 -3.65
CA ASP A 55 -20.69 2.92 -4.34
C ASP A 55 -20.19 4.18 -3.60
N SER A 56 -19.90 4.09 -2.29
CA SER A 56 -19.45 5.24 -1.51
C SER A 56 -18.54 4.86 -0.34
N PRO A 57 -17.74 5.84 0.18
CA PRO A 57 -16.94 5.65 1.39
C PRO A 57 -17.77 5.32 2.65
N GLU A 58 -18.98 5.87 2.76
CA GLU A 58 -19.89 5.62 3.88
C GLU A 58 -20.30 4.14 3.90
N MET A 59 -20.62 3.57 2.73
CA MET A 59 -20.95 2.14 2.62
C MET A 59 -19.78 1.26 3.08
N VAL A 60 -18.56 1.63 2.75
CA VAL A 60 -17.35 0.90 3.19
C VAL A 60 -17.16 1.03 4.71
N GLY A 61 -17.33 2.24 5.28
CA GLY A 61 -17.24 2.46 6.73
C GLY A 61 -18.30 1.71 7.53
N GLU A 62 -19.54 1.65 7.02
CA GLU A 62 -20.62 0.83 7.63
C GLU A 62 -20.24 -0.66 7.66
N ILE A 63 -19.67 -1.19 6.57
CA ILE A 63 -19.23 -2.59 6.50
C ILE A 63 -18.02 -2.82 7.42
N TYR A 64 -17.11 -1.84 7.52
CA TYR A 64 -15.97 -1.90 8.44
C TYR A 64 -16.42 -1.92 9.92
N GLY A 65 -17.48 -1.20 10.24
CA GLY A 65 -18.18 -1.28 11.53
C GLY A 65 -17.90 -0.13 12.50
N ASP A 66 -17.16 0.90 12.11
CA ASP A 66 -16.96 2.14 12.89
C ASP A 66 -17.78 3.33 12.35
N ASN A 67 -18.39 3.16 11.18
CA ASN A 67 -19.17 4.16 10.44
C ASN A 67 -18.36 5.41 9.98
N ASP A 68 -17.04 5.37 10.10
CA ASP A 68 -16.19 6.42 9.54
C ASP A 68 -15.99 6.17 8.04
N PRO A 69 -16.19 7.18 7.17
CA PRO A 69 -16.00 7.01 5.73
C PRO A 69 -14.59 6.49 5.40
N CYS A 70 -14.53 5.40 4.66
CA CYS A 70 -13.29 4.72 4.30
C CYS A 70 -13.28 4.39 2.81
N ASN A 71 -12.13 4.50 2.15
CA ASN A 71 -12.04 4.24 0.72
C ASN A 71 -11.85 2.76 0.38
N GLY A 72 -11.28 1.97 1.30
CA GLY A 72 -11.09 0.54 1.11
C GLY A 72 -10.42 -0.11 2.31
N PHE A 73 -10.64 -1.41 2.45
CA PHE A 73 -9.96 -2.27 3.41
C PHE A 73 -10.05 -3.73 2.99
N ASN A 74 -9.19 -4.54 3.55
CA ASN A 74 -9.19 -5.98 3.33
C ASN A 74 -9.58 -6.76 4.59
N VAL A 75 -10.19 -7.92 4.37
CA VAL A 75 -10.53 -8.89 5.41
C VAL A 75 -9.92 -10.24 5.01
N VAL A 76 -8.99 -10.71 5.84
CA VAL A 76 -8.39 -12.02 5.61
C VAL A 76 -9.43 -13.12 5.71
N PRO A 77 -9.33 -14.22 4.91
CA PRO A 77 -8.16 -14.49 4.07
C PRO A 77 -8.21 -13.85 2.66
N ASP A 78 -9.38 -13.43 2.17
CA ASP A 78 -9.60 -13.27 0.73
C ASP A 78 -10.58 -12.16 0.32
N LYS A 79 -10.99 -11.24 1.22
CA LYS A 79 -11.99 -10.21 0.90
C LYS A 79 -11.40 -8.80 0.86
N ILE A 80 -11.86 -8.04 -0.14
CA ILE A 80 -11.58 -6.61 -0.28
C ILE A 80 -12.90 -5.87 -0.42
N TYR A 81 -13.04 -4.76 0.31
CA TYR A 81 -14.11 -3.80 0.16
C TYR A 81 -13.50 -2.47 -0.28
N ALA A 82 -13.94 -1.93 -1.41
CA ALA A 82 -13.32 -0.73 -1.97
C ALA A 82 -14.34 0.12 -2.71
N VAL A 83 -14.20 1.44 -2.61
CA VAL A 83 -15.06 2.38 -3.32
C VAL A 83 -14.73 2.39 -4.79
N TYR A 84 -15.77 2.28 -5.62
CA TYR A 84 -15.66 2.50 -7.06
C TYR A 84 -16.88 3.29 -7.59
N ASN A 85 -16.67 4.58 -7.80
CA ASN A 85 -17.64 5.50 -8.34
C ASN A 85 -16.98 6.49 -9.33
N ASP A 86 -17.68 7.54 -9.74
CA ASP A 86 -17.14 8.51 -10.71
C ASP A 86 -16.00 9.37 -10.15
N GLU A 87 -15.91 9.54 -8.83
CA GLU A 87 -14.91 10.37 -8.16
C GLU A 87 -13.77 9.55 -7.55
N ILE A 88 -14.10 8.40 -6.95
CA ILE A 88 -13.18 7.54 -6.20
C ILE A 88 -13.15 6.17 -6.87
N GLN A 89 -11.97 5.73 -7.26
CA GLN A 89 -11.73 4.45 -7.92
C GLN A 89 -10.60 3.73 -7.18
N CYS A 90 -10.94 3.08 -6.06
CA CYS A 90 -10.00 2.32 -5.25
C CYS A 90 -9.81 0.91 -5.82
N ILE A 91 -9.21 0.86 -7.00
CA ILE A 91 -8.72 -0.35 -7.65
C ILE A 91 -7.21 -0.23 -7.86
N GLY A 92 -6.51 -1.34 -7.99
CA GLY A 92 -5.07 -1.36 -8.19
C GLY A 92 -4.37 -2.29 -7.21
N PHE A 93 -3.23 -1.86 -6.70
CA PHE A 93 -2.32 -2.75 -5.99
C PHE A 93 -2.57 -2.86 -4.48
N HIS A 94 -3.05 -1.80 -3.82
CA HIS A 94 -2.94 -1.64 -2.37
C HIS A 94 -3.49 -2.82 -1.55
N GLU A 95 -4.79 -3.05 -1.66
CA GLU A 95 -5.47 -4.10 -0.89
C GLU A 95 -5.07 -5.50 -1.35
N ASP A 96 -4.82 -5.66 -2.66
CA ASP A 96 -4.29 -6.91 -3.22
C ASP A 96 -2.92 -7.25 -2.63
N ALA A 97 -2.04 -6.24 -2.50
CA ALA A 97 -0.71 -6.43 -1.93
C ALA A 97 -0.77 -6.92 -0.48
N HIS A 98 -1.72 -6.42 0.30
CA HIS A 98 -1.96 -6.94 1.65
C HIS A 98 -2.35 -8.41 1.63
N LEU A 99 -3.44 -8.77 0.94
CA LEU A 99 -3.93 -10.16 0.95
C LEU A 99 -2.91 -11.15 0.37
N ILE A 100 -2.26 -10.78 -0.74
CA ILE A 100 -1.27 -11.65 -1.39
C ILE A 100 -0.02 -11.80 -0.52
N SER A 101 0.48 -10.71 0.08
CA SER A 101 1.66 -10.76 0.95
C SER A 101 1.40 -11.52 2.26
N TYR A 102 0.16 -11.56 2.73
CA TYR A 102 -0.22 -12.34 3.92
C TYR A 102 -0.14 -13.85 3.71
N THR A 103 -0.02 -14.33 2.47
CA THR A 103 0.36 -15.72 2.20
C THR A 103 1.80 -16.04 2.61
N ILE A 104 2.65 -15.02 2.74
CA ILE A 104 4.03 -15.13 3.21
C ILE A 104 4.08 -14.97 4.73
N ASN A 105 3.60 -13.83 5.20
CA ASN A 105 3.54 -13.42 6.60
C ASN A 105 2.58 -12.23 6.73
N ARG A 106 1.96 -12.09 7.90
CA ARG A 106 1.18 -10.90 8.27
C ARG A 106 1.88 -10.18 9.41
N PRO A 107 2.88 -9.32 9.14
CA PRO A 107 3.57 -8.59 10.17
C PRO A 107 2.61 -7.76 11.03
N ASP A 108 2.81 -7.75 12.35
CA ASP A 108 1.99 -6.89 13.24
C ASP A 108 2.35 -5.40 13.08
N ASN A 109 3.52 -5.11 12.53
CA ASN A 109 4.01 -3.75 12.32
C ASN A 109 3.34 -3.07 11.12
N PRO A 110 2.59 -1.96 11.31
CA PRO A 110 1.88 -1.27 10.24
C PRO A 110 2.84 -0.64 9.21
N ALA A 111 3.99 -0.10 9.63
CA ALA A 111 4.95 0.51 8.72
C ALA A 111 5.49 -0.49 7.68
N ILE A 112 5.67 -1.75 8.07
CA ILE A 112 6.10 -2.82 7.15
C ILE A 112 4.98 -3.21 6.18
N ARG A 113 3.74 -3.34 6.68
CA ARG A 113 2.59 -3.71 5.84
C ARG A 113 2.25 -2.62 4.83
N GLU A 114 2.06 -1.39 5.33
CA GLU A 114 1.69 -0.25 4.49
C GLU A 114 2.84 0.15 3.55
N GLY A 115 4.09 0.05 4.03
CA GLY A 115 5.26 0.27 3.19
C GLY A 115 5.29 -0.66 1.98
N LEU A 116 4.94 -1.94 2.14
CA LEU A 116 4.87 -2.90 1.03
C LEU A 116 3.69 -2.59 0.08
N ALA A 117 2.51 -2.29 0.61
CA ALA A 117 1.36 -1.92 -0.21
C ALA A 117 1.66 -0.66 -1.04
N MET A 118 2.23 0.37 -0.41
CA MET A 118 2.64 1.61 -1.06
C MET A 118 3.82 1.43 -2.04
N PHE A 119 4.70 0.45 -1.81
CA PHE A 119 5.71 0.07 -2.81
C PHE A 119 5.06 -0.38 -4.12
N PHE A 120 3.97 -1.12 -4.07
CA PHE A 120 3.24 -1.53 -5.26
C PHE A 120 2.44 -0.37 -5.88
N ASP A 121 1.77 0.45 -5.09
CA ASP A 121 1.00 1.62 -5.53
C ASP A 121 1.87 2.70 -6.19
N LYS A 122 3.11 2.86 -5.73
CA LYS A 122 4.07 3.87 -6.19
C LYS A 122 3.66 5.31 -5.92
N LYS A 123 2.40 5.59 -5.62
CA LYS A 123 1.83 6.94 -5.56
C LYS A 123 0.85 7.07 -4.40
N TRP A 124 0.82 8.26 -3.84
CA TRP A 124 -0.21 8.73 -2.93
C TRP A 124 -0.88 9.96 -3.54
N TRP A 125 -2.22 9.93 -3.73
CA TRP A 125 -2.95 11.01 -4.38
C TRP A 125 -2.34 11.47 -5.71
N LYS A 126 -2.01 10.53 -6.60
CA LYS A 126 -1.43 10.75 -7.95
C LYS A 126 0.01 11.27 -7.96
N ILE A 127 0.61 11.62 -6.83
CA ILE A 127 2.00 12.05 -6.68
C ILE A 127 2.83 10.86 -6.19
N SER A 128 4.06 10.69 -6.71
CA SER A 128 4.91 9.57 -6.32
C SER A 128 5.27 9.61 -4.83
N ASN A 129 5.43 8.43 -4.23
CA ASN A 129 5.87 8.31 -2.83
C ASN A 129 7.19 9.03 -2.60
N MET A 130 8.10 8.96 -3.57
CA MET A 130 9.38 9.64 -3.53
C MET A 130 9.22 11.16 -3.53
N ASP A 131 8.37 11.72 -4.40
CA ASP A 131 8.14 13.17 -4.44
C ASP A 131 7.51 13.68 -3.14
N TRP A 132 6.55 12.93 -2.57
CA TRP A 132 6.02 13.24 -1.24
C TRP A 132 7.11 13.24 -0.17
N THR A 133 8.00 12.25 -0.17
CA THR A 133 9.09 12.15 0.80
C THR A 133 10.05 13.32 0.68
N ILE A 134 10.42 13.72 -0.55
CA ILE A 134 11.25 14.91 -0.79
C ILE A 134 10.55 16.18 -0.30
N HIS A 135 9.25 16.30 -0.61
CA HIS A 135 8.43 17.42 -0.13
C HIS A 135 8.44 17.52 1.39
N TYR A 136 8.27 16.42 2.12
CA TYR A 136 8.31 16.41 3.58
C TYR A 136 9.69 16.76 4.13
N LEU A 137 10.77 16.27 3.52
CA LEU A 137 12.13 16.66 3.89
C LEU A 137 12.35 18.17 3.72
N ASN A 138 11.97 18.73 2.57
CA ASN A 138 12.14 20.15 2.26
C ASN A 138 11.36 21.06 3.20
N ASN A 139 10.22 20.60 3.71
CA ASN A 139 9.31 21.37 4.53
C ASN A 139 9.36 21.04 6.04
N GLY A 140 10.35 20.23 6.48
CA GLY A 140 10.53 19.87 7.89
C GLY A 140 9.41 18.99 8.47
N LYS A 141 8.66 18.27 7.61
CA LYS A 141 7.58 17.35 7.99
C LYS A 141 7.98 15.88 7.90
N TYR A 142 9.21 15.60 7.49
CA TYR A 142 9.70 14.24 7.38
C TYR A 142 9.82 13.58 8.75
N ILE A 143 9.28 12.40 8.87
CA ILE A 143 9.44 11.54 10.05
C ILE A 143 10.42 10.43 9.68
N SER A 144 11.46 10.27 10.48
CA SER A 144 12.50 9.27 10.19
C SER A 144 11.93 7.85 10.27
N VAL A 145 12.41 6.99 9.37
CA VAL A 145 11.92 5.61 9.23
C VAL A 145 12.08 4.81 10.52
N ASP A 146 13.20 4.99 11.22
CA ASP A 146 13.45 4.31 12.51
C ASP A 146 12.39 4.64 13.56
N LYS A 147 11.81 5.85 13.52
CA LYS A 147 10.67 6.23 14.36
C LYS A 147 9.36 5.63 13.86
N LEU A 148 9.13 5.62 12.53
CA LEU A 148 7.93 5.04 11.94
C LEU A 148 7.84 3.52 12.09
N LEU A 149 8.95 2.84 12.34
CA LEU A 149 8.98 1.42 12.70
C LEU A 149 8.45 1.14 14.12
N ASP A 150 8.26 2.17 14.94
CA ASP A 150 7.49 2.06 16.18
C ASP A 150 5.99 2.22 15.89
N LYS A 151 5.20 1.26 16.35
CA LYS A 151 3.76 1.17 16.03
C LYS A 151 2.96 2.36 16.56
N GLU A 152 3.25 2.82 17.77
CA GLU A 152 2.56 3.95 18.39
C GLU A 152 2.90 5.25 17.64
N THR A 153 4.17 5.43 17.32
CA THR A 153 4.64 6.55 16.52
C THR A 153 4.00 6.55 15.14
N PHE A 154 3.91 5.39 14.47
CA PHE A 154 3.27 5.30 13.15
C PHE A 154 1.83 5.82 13.16
N PHE A 155 1.03 5.40 14.12
CA PHE A 155 -0.37 5.83 14.25
C PHE A 155 -0.56 7.24 14.84
N SER A 156 0.50 7.86 15.37
CA SER A 156 0.45 9.25 15.84
C SER A 156 0.47 10.29 14.73
N TYR A 157 0.81 9.87 13.50
CA TYR A 157 0.81 10.69 12.29
C TYR A 157 -0.25 10.19 11.31
N GLY A 158 -0.77 11.10 10.47
CA GLY A 158 -1.72 10.75 9.43
C GLY A 158 -1.11 9.91 8.31
N CYS A 159 -1.94 9.09 7.67
CA CYS A 159 -1.54 8.23 6.56
C CYS A 159 -0.94 9.01 5.37
N GLU A 160 -1.36 10.28 5.19
CA GLU A 160 -0.81 11.17 4.18
C GLU A 160 0.70 11.40 4.35
N ILE A 161 1.25 11.26 5.56
CA ILE A 161 2.69 11.39 5.85
C ILE A 161 3.35 10.02 5.88
N THR A 162 2.79 9.09 6.65
CA THR A 162 3.45 7.80 6.95
C THR A 162 3.49 6.88 5.73
N TYR A 163 2.43 6.82 4.94
CA TYR A 163 2.32 5.91 3.80
C TYR A 163 3.32 6.24 2.69
N PRO A 164 3.41 7.49 2.19
CA PRO A 164 4.39 7.81 1.16
C PRO A 164 5.83 7.61 1.62
N ILE A 165 6.18 7.97 2.85
CA ILE A 165 7.54 7.79 3.38
C ILE A 165 7.88 6.31 3.41
N MET A 166 7.01 5.46 3.97
CA MET A 166 7.28 4.03 4.06
C MET A 166 7.25 3.34 2.70
N GLY A 167 6.41 3.81 1.77
CA GLY A 167 6.40 3.33 0.39
C GLY A 167 7.69 3.65 -0.36
N ALA A 168 8.19 4.88 -0.25
CA ALA A 168 9.46 5.29 -0.84
C ALA A 168 10.65 4.57 -0.20
N PHE A 169 10.64 4.39 1.12
CA PHE A 169 11.67 3.63 1.83
C PHE A 169 11.69 2.16 1.40
N THR A 170 10.54 1.52 1.31
CA THR A 170 10.44 0.12 0.87
C THR A 170 10.95 -0.05 -0.57
N ASP A 171 10.60 0.88 -1.47
CA ASP A 171 11.10 0.88 -2.85
C ASP A 171 12.63 1.03 -2.92
N TRP A 172 13.19 1.96 -2.15
CA TRP A 172 14.62 2.14 -2.02
C TRP A 172 15.31 0.90 -1.42
N LEU A 173 14.73 0.32 -0.37
CA LEU A 173 15.29 -0.85 0.30
C LEU A 173 15.36 -2.06 -0.65
N ILE A 174 14.28 -2.32 -1.39
CA ILE A 174 14.23 -3.39 -2.40
C ILE A 174 15.21 -3.10 -3.55
N SER A 175 15.26 -1.88 -4.03
CA SER A 175 16.12 -1.48 -5.15
C SER A 175 17.61 -1.53 -4.77
N THR A 176 17.96 -1.24 -3.51
CA THR A 176 19.34 -1.19 -3.03
C THR A 176 19.86 -2.55 -2.60
N TYR A 177 19.05 -3.33 -1.90
CA TYR A 177 19.48 -4.57 -1.26
C TYR A 177 18.91 -5.84 -1.91
N GLY A 178 17.96 -5.69 -2.83
CA GLY A 178 17.31 -6.78 -3.54
C GLY A 178 16.05 -7.31 -2.86
N THR A 179 15.16 -7.84 -3.70
CA THR A 179 13.86 -8.41 -3.25
C THR A 179 14.06 -9.59 -2.30
N GLU A 180 15.10 -10.41 -2.48
CA GLU A 180 15.38 -11.56 -1.64
C GLU A 180 15.56 -11.18 -0.17
N LYS A 181 16.40 -10.18 0.11
CA LYS A 181 16.65 -9.70 1.49
C LYS A 181 15.39 -9.06 2.09
N TYR A 182 14.64 -8.32 1.28
CA TYR A 182 13.37 -7.77 1.73
C TYR A 182 12.38 -8.88 2.12
N LEU A 183 12.25 -9.91 1.30
CA LEU A 183 11.37 -11.05 1.59
C LEU A 183 11.86 -11.88 2.78
N GLU A 184 13.17 -12.00 2.98
CA GLU A 184 13.74 -12.64 4.16
C GLU A 184 13.31 -11.88 5.44
N MET A 185 13.44 -10.56 5.44
CA MET A 185 12.94 -9.69 6.52
C MET A 185 11.42 -9.84 6.70
N TYR A 186 10.65 -9.74 5.63
CA TYR A 186 9.18 -9.80 5.67
C TYR A 186 8.65 -11.13 6.22
N LYS A 187 9.35 -12.25 5.95
CA LYS A 187 9.02 -13.60 6.44
C LYS A 187 9.30 -13.80 7.92
N SER A 188 10.12 -12.97 8.53
CA SER A 188 10.49 -13.16 9.93
C SER A 188 9.28 -12.95 10.86
N GLN A 189 9.31 -13.57 12.03
CA GLN A 189 8.27 -13.40 13.04
C GLN A 189 8.20 -11.93 13.52
N ASP A 190 9.35 -11.28 13.62
CA ASP A 190 9.48 -9.86 13.93
C ASP A 190 10.36 -9.18 12.86
N PRO A 191 9.76 -8.66 11.77
CA PRO A 191 10.49 -8.02 10.69
C PRO A 191 11.32 -6.81 11.14
N VAL A 192 10.87 -6.07 12.14
CA VAL A 192 11.60 -4.89 12.64
C VAL A 192 12.90 -5.29 13.31
N SER A 193 12.85 -6.29 14.19
CA SER A 193 14.05 -6.84 14.83
C SER A 193 14.99 -7.50 13.82
N ALA A 194 14.47 -8.13 12.77
CA ALA A 194 15.24 -8.77 11.71
C ALA A 194 16.04 -7.79 10.83
N ILE A 195 15.67 -6.49 10.80
CA ILE A 195 16.36 -5.47 9.98
C ILE A 195 17.88 -5.48 10.25
N SER A 196 18.27 -5.43 11.51
CA SER A 196 19.70 -5.31 11.87
C SER A 196 20.49 -6.56 11.49
N GLU A 197 19.89 -7.73 11.57
CA GLU A 197 20.53 -8.99 11.20
C GLU A 197 20.69 -9.12 9.67
N ILE A 198 19.63 -8.85 8.92
CA ILE A 198 19.57 -9.09 7.48
C ILE A 198 20.35 -8.02 6.70
N PHE A 199 20.16 -6.74 7.07
CA PHE A 199 20.80 -5.63 6.36
C PHE A 199 22.17 -5.25 6.95
N ARG A 200 22.55 -5.80 8.12
CA ARG A 200 23.77 -5.45 8.87
C ARG A 200 23.82 -3.97 9.24
N LYS A 201 22.66 -3.37 9.47
CA LYS A 201 22.48 -1.95 9.78
C LYS A 201 21.27 -1.77 10.68
N THR A 202 21.35 -0.79 11.56
CA THR A 202 20.19 -0.37 12.36
C THR A 202 19.16 0.39 11.51
N GLY A 203 17.94 0.50 11.96
CA GLY A 203 16.92 1.33 11.31
C GLY A 203 17.37 2.79 11.14
N LYS A 204 18.12 3.33 12.08
CA LYS A 204 18.68 4.68 12.02
C LYS A 204 19.75 4.83 10.92
N GLU A 205 20.61 3.85 10.75
CA GLU A 205 21.61 3.85 9.67
C GLU A 205 20.95 3.73 8.31
N LEU A 206 19.96 2.83 8.17
CA LEU A 206 19.17 2.73 6.93
C LEU A 206 18.40 4.02 6.62
N ASN A 207 17.84 4.67 7.64
CA ASN A 207 17.22 5.98 7.46
C ASN A 207 18.22 7.03 6.97
N GLY A 208 19.44 7.06 7.52
CA GLY A 208 20.49 7.98 7.06
C GLY A 208 20.80 7.80 5.58
N GLU A 209 21.05 6.56 5.14
CA GLU A 209 21.34 6.24 3.74
C GLU A 209 20.15 6.55 2.82
N PHE A 210 18.92 6.29 3.28
CA PHE A 210 17.72 6.62 2.55
C PHE A 210 17.58 8.14 2.37
N VAL A 211 17.80 8.93 3.41
CA VAL A 211 17.75 10.40 3.33
C VAL A 211 18.84 10.94 2.39
N ASP A 212 20.06 10.39 2.44
CA ASP A 212 21.14 10.74 1.52
C ASP A 212 20.73 10.44 0.06
N TYR A 213 20.10 9.26 -0.17
CA TYR A 213 19.60 8.90 -1.49
C TYR A 213 18.50 9.85 -1.96
N VAL A 214 17.51 10.15 -1.13
CA VAL A 214 16.41 11.07 -1.44
C VAL A 214 16.94 12.46 -1.76
N GLY A 215 17.99 12.90 -1.06
CA GLY A 215 18.66 14.19 -1.28
C GLY A 215 19.31 14.36 -2.66
N LEU A 216 19.48 13.28 -3.42
CA LEU A 216 19.98 13.36 -4.81
C LEU A 216 18.94 13.90 -5.79
N PHE A 217 17.67 13.92 -5.43
CA PHE A 217 16.57 14.28 -6.30
C PHE A 217 16.02 15.67 -5.98
N LYS A 218 15.47 16.30 -7.01
CA LYS A 218 14.76 17.59 -6.88
C LYS A 218 13.35 17.43 -7.44
N ILE A 219 12.40 18.11 -6.81
CA ILE A 219 11.00 18.11 -7.23
C ILE A 219 10.54 19.50 -7.62
N ASP A 220 9.47 19.55 -8.40
CA ASP A 220 8.72 20.79 -8.63
C ASP A 220 7.63 20.92 -7.55
N GLU A 221 7.88 21.76 -6.56
CA GLU A 221 6.95 21.98 -5.42
C GLU A 221 5.54 22.44 -5.86
N ARG A 222 5.35 22.89 -7.11
CA ARG A 222 4.05 23.28 -7.63
C ARG A 222 3.06 22.13 -7.75
N ILE A 223 3.54 20.89 -7.89
CA ILE A 223 2.68 19.71 -7.96
C ILE A 223 1.86 19.47 -6.67
N PHE A 224 2.30 20.03 -5.54
CA PHE A 224 1.62 19.92 -4.25
C PHE A 224 0.59 21.02 -3.99
N GLN A 225 0.46 22.04 -4.86
CA GLN A 225 -0.47 23.15 -4.65
C GLN A 225 -1.92 22.70 -4.43
N PRO A 226 -2.46 21.69 -5.15
CA PRO A 226 -3.83 21.22 -4.94
C PRO A 226 -4.07 20.58 -3.56
N TYR A 227 -3.00 20.18 -2.85
CA TYR A 227 -3.04 19.47 -1.56
C TYR A 227 -2.60 20.35 -0.38
N LYS A 228 -2.32 21.63 -0.60
CA LYS A 228 -2.06 22.59 0.48
C LYS A 228 -3.40 23.00 1.09
N LYS A 229 -3.80 22.34 2.17
CA LYS A 229 -4.86 22.81 3.07
C LYS A 229 -4.26 23.40 4.33
#